data_4e1f3dbd73eb8e12ad3f2bbbd87baf78
#
_entry.id   4e1f3dbd73eb8e12ad3f2bbbd87baf78
#
_cell.length_a   1.000
_cell.length_b   1.000
_cell.length_c   1.000
_cell.angle_alpha   90.00
_cell.angle_beta   90.00
_cell.angle_gamma   90.00
#
_symmetry.space_group_name_H-M   'P 1'
#
loop_
_entity.id
_entity.type
_entity.pdbx_description
1 polymer ?
#
loop_
_entity_poly.entity_id
_entity_poly.type
_entity_poly.pdbx_seq_one_letter_code
_entity_poly.pdbx_strand_id
1 'polypeptide(L)'
;NLDLFERMRAGEFPDGARTLRAKIDMASANLNLRDPVMYRILHADHHRTGDKWCIYPMYDYAHGQSDSIERITHSICTLEFEDHRPLYDWYVEALGIYHPQQIEFDRLNLTYTLLSKRKLLTLVQDGHVSGWDDPRMPTLSGIRRRGYTPEAIRNFCGAVGVSKTNGSTELALLEHYVREDLNKRAPRVMAVLRPLRVVIDNYPPDLVEEMQAINNPEDAAMGTRQVPFSRVLYIEQDDFREVPPKQYFRLSPGREVRLRYGYFITCTGVVKDEKGEVVEVHCTYDPATRGGDSPDGRKVKSTIHWVSAAHAIDAEARLYDNLFTCENPGEVPEGQDFTANLNPNSLEVVRGCKLEPSLRAAAPGARYQFERLGYFCVDLDSKPEGLVFNRTAALRDTWAKIEKRVAQALLPAASALMPTQGGNRPK
;
A
#
# COMPACT_ATOMS: atom_id res chain seq x y z
N ASN A 1 -55.06 8.67 7.25
CA ASN A 1 -53.65 8.43 6.85
C ASN A 1 -53.50 7.10 6.11
N LEU A 2 -54.15 6.01 6.58
CA LEU A 2 -54.06 4.70 5.92
C LEU A 2 -54.55 4.75 4.48
N ASP A 3 -55.75 5.31 4.24
CA ASP A 3 -56.31 5.53 2.89
C ASP A 3 -55.33 6.27 1.98
N LEU A 4 -54.74 7.39 2.47
CA LEU A 4 -53.73 8.14 1.70
C LEU A 4 -52.47 7.32 1.40
N PHE A 5 -52.05 6.46 2.32
CA PHE A 5 -50.90 5.61 2.08
C PHE A 5 -51.21 4.50 1.05
N GLU A 6 -52.39 3.91 1.09
CA GLU A 6 -52.84 2.94 0.07
C GLU A 6 -52.91 3.58 -1.33
N ARG A 7 -53.36 4.82 -1.42
CA ARG A 7 -53.37 5.60 -2.66
C ARG A 7 -51.95 5.97 -3.12
N MET A 8 -51.05 6.29 -2.20
CA MET A 8 -49.61 6.46 -2.53
C MET A 8 -49.05 5.18 -3.15
N ARG A 9 -49.31 4.01 -2.54
CA ARG A 9 -48.87 2.71 -3.04
C ARG A 9 -49.51 2.36 -4.39
N ALA A 10 -50.73 2.80 -4.64
CA ALA A 10 -51.43 2.61 -5.91
C ALA A 10 -50.94 3.53 -7.04
N GLY A 11 -50.01 4.47 -6.77
CA GLY A 11 -49.46 5.36 -7.78
C GLY A 11 -50.34 6.56 -8.14
N GLU A 12 -51.33 6.91 -7.30
CA GLU A 12 -52.22 8.03 -7.58
C GLU A 12 -51.57 9.43 -7.48
N PHE A 13 -50.36 9.50 -6.88
CA PHE A 13 -49.70 10.79 -6.63
C PHE A 13 -48.36 10.86 -7.36
N PRO A 14 -48.00 12.01 -7.95
CA PRO A 14 -46.69 12.21 -8.56
C PRO A 14 -45.58 12.29 -7.50
N ASP A 15 -44.34 12.19 -7.97
CA ASP A 15 -43.14 12.31 -7.14
C ASP A 15 -43.16 13.59 -6.31
N GLY A 16 -42.78 13.48 -5.03
CA GLY A 16 -42.74 14.60 -4.10
C GLY A 16 -44.09 15.11 -3.57
N ALA A 17 -45.23 14.64 -4.09
CA ALA A 17 -46.55 15.14 -3.70
C ALA A 17 -46.96 14.76 -2.26
N ARG A 18 -46.50 13.59 -1.79
CA ARG A 18 -46.81 13.05 -0.46
C ARG A 18 -45.61 12.30 0.11
N THR A 19 -45.50 12.28 1.45
CA THR A 19 -44.59 11.42 2.22
C THR A 19 -45.35 10.82 3.40
N LEU A 20 -45.03 9.59 3.77
CA LEU A 20 -45.44 9.02 5.04
C LEU A 20 -44.37 9.31 6.06
N ARG A 21 -44.73 9.86 7.23
CA ARG A 21 -43.81 10.18 8.33
C ARG A 21 -44.23 9.43 9.60
N ALA A 22 -43.25 9.05 10.39
CA ALA A 22 -43.50 8.61 11.76
C ALA A 22 -43.94 9.82 12.61
N LYS A 23 -44.85 9.59 13.56
CA LYS A 23 -45.26 10.60 14.54
C LYS A 23 -44.56 10.29 15.85
N ILE A 24 -43.49 11.01 16.15
CA ILE A 24 -42.63 10.79 17.33
C ILE A 24 -42.69 12.03 18.21
N ASP A 25 -41.76 12.97 18.00
CA ASP A 25 -41.66 14.20 18.81
C ASP A 25 -40.96 15.32 18.02
N MET A 26 -41.73 16.31 17.59
CA MET A 26 -41.22 17.47 16.86
C MET A 26 -40.36 18.41 17.71
N ALA A 27 -40.38 18.27 19.06
CA ALA A 27 -39.56 19.04 19.99
C ALA A 27 -38.27 18.33 20.41
N SER A 28 -38.03 17.12 19.92
CA SER A 28 -36.84 16.33 20.28
C SER A 28 -35.54 17.08 20.00
N ALA A 29 -34.58 17.00 20.90
CA ALA A 29 -33.23 17.51 20.67
C ALA A 29 -32.52 16.76 19.52
N ASN A 30 -32.80 15.46 19.38
CA ASN A 30 -32.32 14.67 18.26
C ASN A 30 -33.17 14.92 17.01
N LEU A 31 -32.56 15.52 15.99
CA LEU A 31 -33.24 15.86 14.73
C LEU A 31 -33.88 14.63 14.06
N ASN A 32 -33.25 13.45 14.19
CA ASN A 32 -33.71 12.21 13.59
C ASN A 32 -35.05 11.72 14.18
N LEU A 33 -35.42 12.16 15.39
CA LEU A 33 -36.69 11.83 16.06
C LEU A 33 -37.81 12.86 15.77
N ARG A 34 -37.55 13.90 14.96
CA ARG A 34 -38.55 14.92 14.60
C ARG A 34 -39.42 14.48 13.43
N ASP A 35 -40.30 13.53 13.69
CA ASP A 35 -41.26 12.97 12.71
C ASP A 35 -40.58 12.61 11.37
N PRO A 36 -39.62 11.68 11.36
CA PRO A 36 -38.84 11.34 10.18
C PRO A 36 -39.68 10.72 9.07
N VAL A 37 -39.25 10.88 7.83
CA VAL A 37 -39.88 10.27 6.65
C VAL A 37 -39.68 8.77 6.65
N MET A 38 -40.76 8.00 6.54
CA MET A 38 -40.76 6.53 6.40
C MET A 38 -40.78 6.12 4.93
N TYR A 39 -41.71 6.68 4.13
CA TYR A 39 -41.82 6.39 2.69
C TYR A 39 -41.90 7.68 1.89
N ARG A 40 -41.27 7.64 0.71
CA ARG A 40 -41.43 8.67 -0.35
C ARG A 40 -41.96 8.06 -1.62
N ILE A 41 -42.58 8.91 -2.48
CA ILE A 41 -42.99 8.54 -3.83
C ILE A 41 -41.80 8.76 -4.78
N LEU A 42 -41.51 7.76 -5.60
CA LEU A 42 -40.49 7.80 -6.64
C LEU A 42 -40.90 6.85 -7.78
N HIS A 43 -41.26 7.38 -8.93
CA HIS A 43 -41.51 6.58 -10.13
C HIS A 43 -40.19 6.38 -10.88
N ALA A 44 -39.55 5.23 -10.64
CA ALA A 44 -38.30 4.85 -11.27
C ALA A 44 -38.20 3.33 -11.37
N ASP A 45 -37.56 2.85 -12.42
CA ASP A 45 -37.27 1.43 -12.58
C ASP A 45 -36.23 0.96 -11.57
N HIS A 46 -36.58 -0.05 -10.80
CA HIS A 46 -35.67 -0.72 -9.90
C HIS A 46 -35.07 -1.97 -10.57
N HIS A 47 -33.75 -2.15 -10.48
CA HIS A 47 -33.00 -3.20 -11.18
C HIS A 47 -33.48 -4.64 -10.94
N ARG A 48 -34.24 -4.92 -9.87
CA ARG A 48 -34.82 -6.24 -9.55
C ARG A 48 -36.34 -6.32 -9.77
N THR A 49 -37.07 -5.24 -9.54
CA THR A 49 -38.53 -5.23 -9.50
C THR A 49 -39.16 -4.40 -10.61
N GLY A 50 -38.35 -3.76 -11.46
CA GLY A 50 -38.86 -2.87 -12.52
C GLY A 50 -39.69 -1.75 -11.94
N ASP A 51 -40.81 -1.48 -12.56
CA ASP A 51 -41.80 -0.44 -12.21
C ASP A 51 -42.86 -0.89 -11.20
N LYS A 52 -42.70 -2.06 -10.57
CA LYS A 52 -43.69 -2.66 -9.65
C LYS A 52 -44.03 -1.75 -8.47
N TRP A 53 -43.11 -0.93 -8.02
CA TRP A 53 -43.22 -0.07 -6.85
C TRP A 53 -43.00 1.39 -7.21
N CYS A 54 -43.89 2.26 -6.73
CA CYS A 54 -43.79 3.72 -6.85
C CYS A 54 -43.53 4.40 -5.49
N ILE A 55 -43.46 3.67 -4.39
CA ILE A 55 -43.07 4.15 -3.07
C ILE A 55 -41.83 3.38 -2.58
N TYR A 56 -40.92 4.09 -1.92
CA TYR A 56 -39.69 3.52 -1.40
C TYR A 56 -39.46 3.92 0.06
N PRO A 57 -39.09 2.98 0.93
CA PRO A 57 -38.77 3.29 2.30
C PRO A 57 -37.48 4.12 2.38
N MET A 58 -37.41 5.02 3.35
CA MET A 58 -36.16 5.68 3.70
C MET A 58 -35.27 4.74 4.47
N TYR A 59 -33.95 4.98 4.42
CA TYR A 59 -32.93 4.11 5.00
C TYR A 59 -33.20 3.77 6.48
N ASP A 60 -33.43 4.79 7.32
CA ASP A 60 -33.62 4.59 8.76
C ASP A 60 -34.83 3.72 9.09
N TYR A 61 -35.88 3.80 8.28
CA TYR A 61 -37.07 2.96 8.45
C TYR A 61 -36.83 1.52 7.97
N ALA A 62 -36.08 1.33 6.89
CA ALA A 62 -35.84 0.03 6.31
C ALA A 62 -34.77 -0.79 7.06
N HIS A 63 -33.77 -0.12 7.63
CA HIS A 63 -32.59 -0.75 8.21
C HIS A 63 -32.95 -1.71 9.37
N GLY A 64 -33.61 -1.21 10.40
CA GLY A 64 -34.00 -2.02 11.57
C GLY A 64 -34.93 -3.18 11.23
N GLN A 65 -35.82 -2.99 10.24
CA GLN A 65 -36.72 -4.06 9.78
C GLN A 65 -35.96 -5.16 9.03
N SER A 66 -35.00 -4.80 8.17
CA SER A 66 -34.16 -5.77 7.46
C SER A 66 -33.34 -6.59 8.43
N ASP A 67 -32.68 -5.96 9.39
CA ASP A 67 -31.92 -6.62 10.44
C ASP A 67 -32.80 -7.55 11.30
N SER A 68 -33.99 -7.09 11.64
CA SER A 68 -34.96 -7.89 12.42
C SER A 68 -35.43 -9.12 11.67
N ILE A 69 -35.78 -8.99 10.38
CA ILE A 69 -36.20 -10.11 9.51
C ILE A 69 -35.08 -11.15 9.38
N GLU A 70 -33.85 -10.70 9.18
CA GLU A 70 -32.67 -11.54 9.02
C GLU A 70 -32.12 -12.09 10.36
N ARG A 71 -32.68 -11.69 11.49
CA ARG A 71 -32.23 -12.09 12.83
C ARG A 71 -30.78 -11.70 13.12
N ILE A 72 -30.36 -10.53 12.64
CA ILE A 72 -29.04 -9.97 12.94
C ILE A 72 -28.94 -9.70 14.44
N THR A 73 -27.91 -10.22 15.10
CA THR A 73 -27.71 -10.00 16.53
C THR A 73 -27.07 -8.66 16.84
N HIS A 74 -26.07 -8.27 16.01
CA HIS A 74 -25.30 -7.02 16.13
C HIS A 74 -25.31 -6.29 14.79
N SER A 75 -26.01 -5.16 14.74
CA SER A 75 -26.07 -4.27 13.58
C SER A 75 -24.88 -3.32 13.63
N ILE A 76 -23.93 -3.48 12.69
CA ILE A 76 -22.65 -2.77 12.69
C ILE A 76 -22.75 -1.57 11.76
N CYS A 77 -22.53 -0.36 12.32
CA CYS A 77 -22.60 0.91 11.60
C CYS A 77 -21.33 1.74 11.78
N THR A 78 -21.18 2.80 10.99
CA THR A 78 -20.18 3.84 11.21
C THR A 78 -20.69 4.89 12.20
N LEU A 79 -19.79 5.69 12.79
CA LEU A 79 -20.12 6.73 13.80
C LEU A 79 -21.11 7.78 13.30
N GLU A 80 -21.26 7.96 11.98
CA GLU A 80 -22.26 8.84 11.39
C GLU A 80 -23.70 8.45 11.76
N PHE A 81 -23.93 7.21 12.19
CA PHE A 81 -25.24 6.66 12.60
C PHE A 81 -25.46 6.63 14.12
N GLU A 82 -24.54 7.16 14.94
CA GLU A 82 -24.71 7.18 16.39
C GLU A 82 -25.99 7.94 16.80
N ASP A 83 -26.22 9.11 16.20
CA ASP A 83 -27.43 9.90 16.43
C ASP A 83 -28.70 9.29 15.79
N HIS A 84 -28.55 8.34 14.87
CA HIS A 84 -29.67 7.59 14.26
C HIS A 84 -30.10 6.37 15.08
N ARG A 85 -29.27 5.84 15.98
CA ARG A 85 -29.58 4.66 16.79
C ARG A 85 -30.86 4.81 17.63
N PRO A 86 -31.15 5.97 18.27
CA PRO A 86 -32.45 6.13 18.95
C PRO A 86 -33.66 5.99 18.05
N LEU A 87 -33.56 6.38 16.77
CA LEU A 87 -34.61 6.18 15.77
C LEU A 87 -34.72 4.71 15.34
N TYR A 88 -33.60 4.03 15.16
CA TYR A 88 -33.55 2.59 14.88
C TYR A 88 -34.27 1.80 15.98
N ASP A 89 -33.92 2.05 17.24
CA ASP A 89 -34.55 1.41 18.40
C ASP A 89 -36.03 1.71 18.46
N TRP A 90 -36.43 2.98 18.25
CA TRP A 90 -37.84 3.39 18.27
C TRP A 90 -38.68 2.64 17.20
N TYR A 91 -38.16 2.48 15.97
CA TYR A 91 -38.89 1.75 14.93
C TYR A 91 -39.07 0.28 15.26
N VAL A 92 -38.02 -0.38 15.73
CA VAL A 92 -38.06 -1.80 16.08
C VAL A 92 -39.03 -2.06 17.24
N GLU A 93 -39.03 -1.20 18.26
CA GLU A 93 -39.94 -1.24 19.40
C GLU A 93 -41.39 -0.95 18.99
N ALA A 94 -41.63 0.12 18.22
CA ALA A 94 -42.96 0.51 17.79
C ALA A 94 -43.64 -0.54 16.90
N LEU A 95 -42.85 -1.31 16.13
CA LEU A 95 -43.33 -2.39 15.28
C LEU A 95 -43.44 -3.73 16.05
N GLY A 96 -42.93 -3.83 17.28
CA GLY A 96 -42.94 -5.07 18.09
C GLY A 96 -42.19 -6.23 17.44
N ILE A 97 -41.13 -5.95 16.69
CA ILE A 97 -40.32 -6.95 15.97
C ILE A 97 -39.02 -7.27 16.74
N TYR A 98 -38.28 -8.29 16.30
CA TYR A 98 -37.01 -8.67 16.90
C TYR A 98 -36.03 -7.48 16.92
N HIS A 99 -35.39 -7.23 18.07
CA HIS A 99 -34.56 -6.06 18.32
C HIS A 99 -33.06 -6.44 18.24
N PRO A 100 -32.36 -6.18 17.14
CA PRO A 100 -30.90 -6.28 17.05
C PRO A 100 -30.23 -5.17 17.87
N GLN A 101 -28.98 -5.38 18.26
CA GLN A 101 -28.16 -4.37 18.92
C GLN A 101 -27.37 -3.59 17.89
N GLN A 102 -27.70 -2.32 17.64
CA GLN A 102 -26.88 -1.43 16.80
C GLN A 102 -25.64 -0.96 17.57
N ILE A 103 -24.48 -1.04 16.95
CA ILE A 103 -23.20 -0.57 17.44
C ILE A 103 -22.46 0.20 16.36
N GLU A 104 -21.81 1.29 16.73
CA GLU A 104 -21.07 2.17 15.81
C GLU A 104 -19.60 2.25 16.22
N PHE A 105 -18.75 2.39 15.21
CA PHE A 105 -17.34 2.69 15.38
C PHE A 105 -16.80 3.48 14.19
N ASP A 106 -15.60 4.02 14.35
CA ASP A 106 -14.97 4.90 13.38
C ASP A 106 -14.67 4.19 12.04
N ARG A 107 -14.56 5.00 11.02
CA ARG A 107 -14.07 4.58 9.72
C ARG A 107 -12.54 4.65 9.72
N LEU A 108 -11.88 3.60 9.23
CA LEU A 108 -10.44 3.63 8.98
C LEU A 108 -10.10 4.71 7.93
N ASN A 109 -9.43 5.76 8.35
CA ASN A 109 -8.86 6.77 7.47
C ASN A 109 -7.34 6.62 7.43
N LEU A 110 -6.76 6.82 6.25
CA LEU A 110 -5.32 6.74 6.01
C LEU A 110 -4.79 8.09 5.54
N THR A 111 -3.62 8.48 6.05
CA THR A 111 -2.90 9.65 5.51
C THR A 111 -2.58 9.43 4.02
N TYR A 112 -2.47 10.51 3.26
CA TYR A 112 -2.19 10.51 1.80
C TYR A 112 -3.20 9.72 0.97
N THR A 113 -4.41 9.44 1.50
CA THR A 113 -5.38 8.54 0.87
C THR A 113 -6.79 9.12 0.93
N LEU A 114 -7.55 8.93 -0.15
CA LEU A 114 -8.99 9.19 -0.19
C LEU A 114 -9.76 7.88 -0.27
N LEU A 115 -10.79 7.74 0.59
CA LEU A 115 -11.67 6.56 0.61
C LEU A 115 -13.10 6.86 0.13
N SER A 116 -13.33 8.08 -0.35
CA SER A 116 -14.63 8.49 -0.91
C SER A 116 -14.86 7.90 -2.29
N LYS A 117 -15.89 7.05 -2.45
CA LYS A 117 -16.26 6.45 -3.75
C LYS A 117 -16.45 7.50 -4.86
N ARG A 118 -17.08 8.64 -4.57
CA ARG A 118 -17.29 9.71 -5.57
C ARG A 118 -15.98 10.27 -6.06
N LYS A 119 -15.07 10.63 -5.15
CA LYS A 119 -13.75 11.16 -5.50
C LYS A 119 -12.89 10.13 -6.24
N LEU A 120 -12.94 8.85 -5.83
CA LEU A 120 -12.25 7.78 -6.56
C LEU A 120 -12.82 7.56 -7.96
N LEU A 121 -14.15 7.68 -8.13
CA LEU A 121 -14.79 7.61 -9.44
C LEU A 121 -14.33 8.75 -10.36
N THR A 122 -14.21 9.98 -9.86
CA THR A 122 -13.65 11.13 -10.58
C THR A 122 -12.23 10.81 -11.09
N LEU A 123 -11.34 10.24 -10.23
CA LEU A 123 -10.00 9.88 -10.65
C LEU A 123 -9.96 8.90 -11.82
N VAL A 124 -10.91 7.95 -11.85
CA VAL A 124 -11.02 6.97 -12.94
C VAL A 124 -11.61 7.61 -14.19
N GLN A 125 -12.68 8.40 -14.06
CA GLN A 125 -13.38 9.02 -15.20
C GLN A 125 -12.52 10.08 -15.90
N ASP A 126 -11.76 10.85 -15.13
CA ASP A 126 -10.90 11.92 -15.66
C ASP A 126 -9.51 11.41 -16.09
N GLY A 127 -9.25 10.08 -15.95
CA GLY A 127 -8.02 9.45 -16.43
C GLY A 127 -6.77 9.73 -15.58
N HIS A 128 -6.92 10.17 -14.32
CA HIS A 128 -5.80 10.35 -13.39
C HIS A 128 -5.18 9.02 -12.95
N VAL A 129 -5.95 7.95 -13.00
CA VAL A 129 -5.53 6.56 -12.76
C VAL A 129 -6.03 5.67 -13.89
N SER A 130 -5.41 4.50 -14.09
CA SER A 130 -5.75 3.57 -15.17
C SER A 130 -7.09 2.84 -15.00
N GLY A 131 -7.63 2.82 -13.78
CA GLY A 131 -8.89 2.15 -13.46
C GLY A 131 -9.01 1.89 -11.96
N TRP A 132 -10.06 1.14 -11.59
CA TRP A 132 -10.31 0.76 -10.20
C TRP A 132 -9.26 -0.18 -9.60
N ASP A 133 -8.49 -0.85 -10.44
CA ASP A 133 -7.39 -1.74 -10.08
C ASP A 133 -6.00 -1.09 -10.22
N ASP A 134 -5.94 0.22 -10.48
CA ASP A 134 -4.65 0.94 -10.49
C ASP A 134 -3.94 0.73 -9.14
N PRO A 135 -2.65 0.31 -9.13
CA PRO A 135 -1.90 0.05 -7.90
C PRO A 135 -1.74 1.24 -6.94
N ARG A 136 -2.09 2.46 -7.36
CA ARG A 136 -2.13 3.66 -6.51
C ARG A 136 -3.48 3.85 -5.81
N MET A 137 -4.51 3.12 -6.25
CA MET A 137 -5.85 3.21 -5.69
C MET A 137 -5.97 2.40 -4.39
N PRO A 138 -6.68 2.91 -3.36
CA PRO A 138 -6.89 2.21 -2.09
C PRO A 138 -7.99 1.14 -2.17
N THR A 139 -8.36 0.71 -3.36
CA THR A 139 -9.29 -0.40 -3.57
C THR A 139 -8.62 -1.73 -3.30
N LEU A 140 -9.38 -2.76 -2.89
CA LEU A 140 -8.82 -4.10 -2.71
C LEU A 140 -8.20 -4.66 -4.00
N SER A 141 -8.76 -4.33 -5.17
CA SER A 141 -8.18 -4.72 -6.46
C SER A 141 -6.86 -4.00 -6.74
N GLY A 142 -6.77 -2.69 -6.47
CA GLY A 142 -5.55 -1.90 -6.67
C GLY A 142 -4.42 -2.35 -5.76
N ILE A 143 -4.65 -2.45 -4.45
CA ILE A 143 -3.62 -2.87 -3.50
C ILE A 143 -3.19 -4.33 -3.70
N ARG A 144 -4.11 -5.23 -4.13
CA ARG A 144 -3.79 -6.60 -4.55
C ARG A 144 -2.87 -6.60 -5.76
N ARG A 145 -3.18 -5.81 -6.80
CA ARG A 145 -2.36 -5.67 -8.00
C ARG A 145 -0.99 -5.07 -7.67
N ARG A 146 -0.91 -4.15 -6.71
CA ARG A 146 0.35 -3.63 -6.18
C ARG A 146 1.18 -4.70 -5.45
N GLY A 147 0.55 -5.78 -4.96
CA GLY A 147 1.23 -6.91 -4.34
C GLY A 147 1.01 -7.04 -2.83
N TYR A 148 0.12 -6.25 -2.23
CA TYR A 148 -0.24 -6.39 -0.81
C TYR A 148 -0.88 -7.75 -0.57
N THR A 149 -0.58 -8.37 0.57
CA THR A 149 -1.13 -9.66 0.98
C THR A 149 -2.37 -9.47 1.86
N PRO A 150 -3.34 -10.39 1.80
CA PRO A 150 -4.48 -10.37 2.72
C PRO A 150 -4.06 -10.41 4.19
N GLU A 151 -2.98 -11.14 4.49
CA GLU A 151 -2.43 -11.28 5.84
C GLU A 151 -1.89 -9.97 6.37
N ALA A 152 -1.11 -9.23 5.56
CA ALA A 152 -0.59 -7.91 5.93
C ALA A 152 -1.73 -6.92 6.23
N ILE A 153 -2.79 -6.93 5.41
CA ILE A 153 -3.96 -6.07 5.62
C ILE A 153 -4.69 -6.45 6.92
N ARG A 154 -4.91 -7.75 7.18
CA ARG A 154 -5.54 -8.21 8.42
C ARG A 154 -4.73 -7.87 9.66
N ASN A 155 -3.42 -8.06 9.61
CA ASN A 155 -2.52 -7.72 10.73
C ASN A 155 -2.54 -6.21 10.99
N PHE A 156 -2.50 -5.40 9.94
CA PHE A 156 -2.65 -3.96 10.05
C PHE A 156 -3.97 -3.55 10.69
N CYS A 157 -5.11 -4.07 10.20
CA CYS A 157 -6.44 -3.77 10.78
C CYS A 157 -6.54 -4.23 12.24
N GLY A 158 -5.95 -5.39 12.58
CA GLY A 158 -5.89 -5.87 13.95
C GLY A 158 -5.08 -4.96 14.88
N ALA A 159 -3.98 -4.40 14.39
CA ALA A 159 -3.15 -3.48 15.16
C ALA A 159 -3.78 -2.10 15.35
N VAL A 160 -4.48 -1.59 14.33
CA VAL A 160 -5.24 -0.33 14.44
C VAL A 160 -6.39 -0.49 15.41
N GLY A 161 -7.08 -1.65 15.36
CA GLY A 161 -8.26 -1.92 16.18
C GLY A 161 -9.47 -1.12 15.75
N VAL A 162 -10.47 -1.03 16.66
CA VAL A 162 -11.70 -0.23 16.48
C VAL A 162 -11.80 0.84 17.58
N SER A 163 -12.32 2.00 17.21
CA SER A 163 -12.48 3.15 18.12
C SER A 163 -13.88 3.74 17.97
N LYS A 164 -14.32 4.46 19.01
CA LYS A 164 -15.49 5.35 18.94
C LYS A 164 -15.11 6.82 18.74
N THR A 165 -13.88 7.07 18.32
CA THR A 165 -13.37 8.42 18.04
C THR A 165 -12.77 8.44 16.65
N ASN A 166 -13.25 9.34 15.80
CA ASN A 166 -12.71 9.53 14.46
C ASN A 166 -11.21 9.87 14.51
N GLY A 167 -10.41 9.13 13.78
CA GLY A 167 -8.97 9.31 13.70
C GLY A 167 -8.45 9.11 12.27
N SER A 168 -7.16 9.34 12.09
CA SER A 168 -6.42 9.01 10.87
C SER A 168 -5.21 8.17 11.24
N THR A 169 -4.94 7.13 10.47
CA THR A 169 -3.82 6.22 10.63
C THR A 169 -2.77 6.48 9.56
N GLU A 170 -1.50 6.43 9.95
CA GLU A 170 -0.40 6.61 9.02
C GLU A 170 -0.36 5.51 7.95
N LEU A 171 -0.31 5.88 6.67
CA LEU A 171 -0.11 4.93 5.56
C LEU A 171 1.19 4.13 5.74
N ALA A 172 2.21 4.75 6.34
CA ALA A 172 3.48 4.09 6.66
C ALA A 172 3.33 2.87 7.57
N LEU A 173 2.32 2.84 8.46
CA LEU A 173 2.01 1.67 9.29
C LEU A 173 1.47 0.51 8.45
N LEU A 174 0.58 0.76 7.49
CA LEU A 174 0.13 -0.27 6.56
C LEU A 174 1.31 -0.85 5.76
N GLU A 175 2.18 0.01 5.23
CA GLU A 175 3.38 -0.43 4.52
C GLU A 175 4.36 -1.20 5.41
N HIS A 176 4.44 -0.89 6.72
CA HIS A 176 5.22 -1.66 7.68
C HIS A 176 4.73 -3.12 7.76
N TYR A 177 3.43 -3.35 7.92
CA TYR A 177 2.87 -4.71 7.95
C TYR A 177 3.04 -5.47 6.62
N VAL A 178 3.00 -4.75 5.50
CA VAL A 178 3.31 -5.33 4.18
C VAL A 178 4.78 -5.79 4.12
N ARG A 179 5.73 -4.98 4.60
CA ARG A 179 7.15 -5.36 4.66
C ARG A 179 7.38 -6.54 5.59
N GLU A 180 6.76 -6.54 6.76
CA GLU A 180 6.88 -7.62 7.74
C GLU A 180 6.41 -8.96 7.17
N ASP A 181 5.26 -9.00 6.51
CA ASP A 181 4.73 -10.20 5.89
C ASP A 181 5.61 -10.66 4.71
N LEU A 182 5.97 -9.75 3.82
CA LEU A 182 6.78 -10.07 2.64
C LEU A 182 8.22 -10.47 3.00
N ASN A 183 8.77 -9.96 4.10
CA ASN A 183 10.08 -10.38 4.58
C ASN A 183 10.13 -11.88 4.90
N LYS A 184 9.05 -12.43 5.41
CA LYS A 184 8.92 -13.85 5.73
C LYS A 184 8.68 -14.73 4.49
N ARG A 185 7.99 -14.21 3.48
CA ARG A 185 7.43 -15.02 2.37
C ARG A 185 8.12 -14.83 1.03
N ALA A 186 8.63 -13.63 0.75
CA ALA A 186 9.13 -13.30 -0.57
C ALA A 186 10.53 -13.87 -0.81
N PRO A 187 10.75 -14.65 -1.89
CA PRO A 187 12.09 -15.01 -2.30
C PRO A 187 12.93 -13.77 -2.62
N ARG A 188 14.20 -13.77 -2.22
CA ARG A 188 15.17 -12.74 -2.59
C ARG A 188 15.70 -13.06 -3.97
N VAL A 189 15.75 -12.05 -4.83
CA VAL A 189 16.30 -12.16 -6.19
C VAL A 189 17.12 -10.91 -6.51
N MET A 190 18.05 -11.04 -7.44
CA MET A 190 18.82 -9.89 -7.91
C MET A 190 18.18 -9.30 -9.17
N ALA A 191 17.97 -8.01 -9.14
CA ALA A 191 17.44 -7.22 -10.25
C ALA A 191 18.13 -5.86 -10.28
N VAL A 192 18.42 -5.35 -11.45
CA VAL A 192 19.04 -4.05 -11.70
C VAL A 192 18.04 -3.20 -12.46
N LEU A 193 17.55 -2.14 -11.84
CA LEU A 193 16.53 -1.29 -12.44
C LEU A 193 17.12 -0.28 -13.43
N ARG A 194 18.26 0.31 -13.10
CA ARG A 194 18.98 1.24 -13.96
C ARG A 194 20.38 0.69 -14.24
N PRO A 195 20.54 -0.13 -15.29
CA PRO A 195 21.75 -0.90 -15.50
C PRO A 195 22.93 -0.03 -15.93
N LEU A 196 24.05 -0.21 -15.25
CA LEU A 196 25.38 0.22 -15.66
C LEU A 196 26.22 -1.02 -15.94
N ARG A 197 26.84 -1.06 -17.10
CA ARG A 197 27.69 -2.19 -17.53
C ARG A 197 29.00 -2.21 -16.77
N VAL A 198 29.39 -3.39 -16.30
CA VAL A 198 30.70 -3.65 -15.65
C VAL A 198 31.42 -4.78 -16.40
N VAL A 199 32.65 -4.54 -16.79
CA VAL A 199 33.54 -5.53 -17.41
C VAL A 199 34.61 -5.91 -16.41
N ILE A 200 34.74 -7.21 -16.15
CA ILE A 200 35.79 -7.73 -15.27
C ILE A 200 36.96 -8.18 -16.15
N ASP A 201 37.99 -7.34 -16.24
CA ASP A 201 39.06 -7.47 -17.24
C ASP A 201 39.88 -8.76 -17.09
N ASN A 202 40.16 -9.20 -15.87
CA ASN A 202 40.94 -10.40 -15.55
C ASN A 202 40.06 -11.66 -15.38
N TYR A 203 38.74 -11.60 -15.69
CA TYR A 203 37.87 -12.78 -15.68
C TYR A 203 37.88 -13.46 -17.08
N PRO A 204 38.01 -14.79 -17.16
CA PRO A 204 38.04 -15.49 -18.44
C PRO A 204 36.79 -15.21 -19.28
N PRO A 205 36.91 -14.89 -20.60
CA PRO A 205 35.77 -14.42 -21.41
C PRO A 205 34.66 -15.45 -21.55
N ASP A 206 34.98 -16.72 -21.63
CA ASP A 206 34.00 -17.79 -21.89
C ASP A 206 33.60 -18.56 -20.63
N LEU A 207 34.14 -18.17 -19.46
CA LEU A 207 33.81 -18.82 -18.20
C LEU A 207 32.45 -18.29 -17.67
N VAL A 208 31.56 -19.24 -17.35
CA VAL A 208 30.33 -18.99 -16.59
C VAL A 208 30.37 -19.86 -15.35
N GLU A 209 30.26 -19.25 -14.19
CA GLU A 209 30.18 -19.94 -12.91
C GLU A 209 28.78 -19.79 -12.31
N GLU A 210 28.33 -20.84 -11.62
CA GLU A 210 27.08 -20.79 -10.87
C GLU A 210 27.36 -20.37 -9.42
N MET A 211 26.77 -19.24 -9.00
CA MET A 211 26.85 -18.74 -7.64
C MET A 211 25.62 -19.15 -6.85
N GLN A 212 25.85 -19.78 -5.69
CA GLN A 212 24.78 -20.19 -4.82
C GLN A 212 24.22 -18.99 -4.04
N ALA A 213 22.93 -18.68 -4.26
CA ALA A 213 22.22 -17.59 -3.62
C ALA A 213 21.09 -18.12 -2.73
N ILE A 214 20.92 -17.54 -1.53
CA ILE A 214 19.88 -17.91 -0.58
C ILE A 214 18.55 -17.30 -1.03
N ASN A 215 17.49 -18.12 -1.11
CA ASN A 215 16.16 -17.65 -1.51
C ASN A 215 15.48 -16.82 -0.42
N ASN A 216 15.59 -17.21 0.84
CA ASN A 216 15.09 -16.40 1.96
C ASN A 216 15.92 -16.71 3.23
N PRO A 217 16.64 -15.73 3.80
CA PRO A 217 17.42 -15.95 5.03
C PRO A 217 16.53 -16.15 6.28
N GLU A 218 15.24 -15.73 6.25
CA GLU A 218 14.29 -15.93 7.34
C GLU A 218 13.62 -17.32 7.29
N ASP A 219 13.71 -18.02 6.15
CA ASP A 219 13.12 -19.35 5.95
C ASP A 219 14.08 -20.25 5.18
N ALA A 220 14.85 -21.06 5.90
CA ALA A 220 15.80 -22.01 5.32
C ALA A 220 15.13 -23.08 4.44
N ALA A 221 13.83 -23.36 4.64
CA ALA A 221 13.09 -24.33 3.83
C ALA A 221 12.90 -23.86 2.38
N MET A 222 12.98 -22.56 2.11
CA MET A 222 12.97 -22.03 0.74
C MET A 222 14.24 -22.36 -0.05
N GLY A 223 15.29 -22.85 0.59
CA GLY A 223 16.53 -23.33 -0.03
C GLY A 223 17.34 -22.25 -0.73
N THR A 224 18.05 -22.67 -1.77
CA THR A 224 18.96 -21.82 -2.55
C THR A 224 18.67 -21.95 -4.04
N ARG A 225 19.21 -21.03 -4.83
CA ARG A 225 19.21 -21.05 -6.29
C ARG A 225 20.60 -20.81 -6.85
N GLN A 226 20.81 -21.15 -8.10
CA GLN A 226 22.03 -20.85 -8.83
C GLN A 226 21.84 -19.56 -9.64
N VAL A 227 22.84 -18.68 -9.55
CA VAL A 227 22.87 -17.42 -10.30
C VAL A 227 24.13 -17.40 -11.17
N PRO A 228 24.01 -17.31 -12.52
CA PRO A 228 25.15 -17.33 -13.40
C PRO A 228 26.00 -16.06 -13.22
N PHE A 229 27.32 -16.24 -13.10
CA PHE A 229 28.32 -15.19 -13.05
C PHE A 229 29.17 -15.25 -14.31
N SER A 230 29.41 -14.12 -14.96
CA SER A 230 30.19 -14.01 -16.19
C SER A 230 31.08 -12.77 -16.17
N ARG A 231 31.94 -12.64 -17.17
CA ARG A 231 32.87 -11.51 -17.32
C ARG A 231 32.16 -10.15 -17.35
N VAL A 232 30.98 -10.07 -17.95
CA VAL A 232 30.21 -8.82 -18.10
C VAL A 232 28.97 -8.89 -17.22
N LEU A 233 28.81 -7.87 -16.38
CA LEU A 233 27.71 -7.75 -15.43
C LEU A 233 26.97 -6.43 -15.61
N TYR A 234 25.76 -6.34 -15.07
CA TYR A 234 25.06 -5.08 -14.79
C TYR A 234 24.99 -4.83 -13.29
N ILE A 235 25.19 -3.59 -12.89
CA ILE A 235 24.97 -3.08 -11.53
C ILE A 235 24.03 -1.86 -11.60
N GLU A 236 23.50 -1.38 -10.48
CA GLU A 236 22.77 -0.11 -10.46
C GLU A 236 23.68 1.07 -10.78
N GLN A 237 23.21 2.03 -11.56
CA GLN A 237 23.95 3.28 -11.83
C GLN A 237 24.33 4.01 -10.53
N ASP A 238 23.45 3.98 -9.53
CA ASP A 238 23.70 4.59 -8.22
C ASP A 238 24.78 3.86 -7.40
N ASP A 239 25.16 2.64 -7.77
CA ASP A 239 26.23 1.89 -7.12
C ASP A 239 27.62 2.30 -7.61
N PHE A 240 27.71 3.17 -8.61
CA PHE A 240 28.98 3.73 -9.10
C PHE A 240 29.00 5.25 -9.04
N ARG A 241 30.15 5.83 -8.63
CA ARG A 241 30.46 7.26 -8.77
C ARG A 241 31.93 7.44 -9.08
N GLU A 242 32.23 8.18 -10.15
CA GLU A 242 33.59 8.50 -10.53
C GLU A 242 34.25 9.43 -9.49
N VAL A 243 33.54 10.45 -9.04
CA VAL A 243 33.97 11.38 -7.98
C VAL A 243 33.05 11.21 -6.75
N PRO A 244 33.39 10.28 -5.84
CA PRO A 244 32.54 9.97 -4.71
C PRO A 244 32.62 11.01 -3.61
N PRO A 245 31.52 11.40 -2.96
CA PRO A 245 31.55 12.19 -1.74
C PRO A 245 32.13 11.37 -0.55
N LYS A 246 32.58 12.04 0.52
CA LYS A 246 33.26 11.39 1.67
C LYS A 246 32.51 10.19 2.29
N GLN A 247 31.19 10.22 2.27
CA GLN A 247 30.35 9.15 2.87
C GLN A 247 29.83 8.13 1.84
N TYR A 248 30.33 8.14 0.62
CA TYR A 248 29.98 7.15 -0.40
C TYR A 248 30.91 5.95 -0.29
N PHE A 249 30.36 4.77 -0.01
CA PHE A 249 31.12 3.55 0.22
C PHE A 249 30.94 2.48 -0.88
N ARG A 250 30.23 2.82 -1.97
CA ARG A 250 30.02 1.92 -3.10
C ARG A 250 31.21 2.03 -4.10
N LEU A 251 31.03 1.45 -5.29
CA LEU A 251 32.09 1.35 -6.29
C LEU A 251 32.53 2.73 -6.79
N SER A 252 33.83 2.94 -6.88
CA SER A 252 34.47 4.13 -7.44
C SER A 252 35.91 3.80 -7.86
N PRO A 253 36.60 4.63 -8.66
CA PRO A 253 37.96 4.35 -9.08
C PRO A 253 38.91 3.98 -7.90
N GLY A 254 39.60 2.86 -8.03
CA GLY A 254 40.51 2.31 -7.02
C GLY A 254 39.83 1.78 -5.77
N ARG A 255 38.50 1.74 -5.67
CA ARG A 255 37.79 1.22 -4.51
C ARG A 255 37.28 -0.20 -4.74
N GLU A 256 37.43 -1.04 -3.73
CA GLU A 256 36.96 -2.40 -3.70
C GLU A 256 35.55 -2.50 -3.08
N VAL A 257 34.68 -3.31 -3.69
CA VAL A 257 33.35 -3.67 -3.18
C VAL A 257 33.13 -5.17 -3.32
N ARG A 258 32.17 -5.70 -2.53
CA ARG A 258 31.71 -7.09 -2.64
C ARG A 258 30.55 -7.16 -3.62
N LEU A 259 30.61 -8.06 -4.60
CA LEU A 259 29.45 -8.51 -5.34
C LEU A 259 28.67 -9.55 -4.51
N ARG A 260 27.40 -9.36 -4.34
CA ARG A 260 26.53 -10.25 -3.54
C ARG A 260 26.66 -11.69 -4.03
N TYR A 261 26.98 -12.64 -3.16
CA TYR A 261 27.25 -14.05 -3.47
C TYR A 261 28.43 -14.31 -4.40
N GLY A 262 29.07 -13.30 -4.94
CA GLY A 262 30.15 -13.39 -5.90
C GLY A 262 31.54 -13.08 -5.29
N TYR A 263 32.25 -12.20 -5.94
CA TYR A 263 33.65 -11.85 -5.65
C TYR A 263 33.78 -10.40 -5.14
N PHE A 264 34.96 -10.06 -4.64
CA PHE A 264 35.38 -8.68 -4.51
C PHE A 264 35.86 -8.17 -5.87
N ILE A 265 35.43 -6.95 -6.22
CA ILE A 265 35.87 -6.26 -7.44
C ILE A 265 36.41 -4.87 -7.09
N THR A 266 37.47 -4.46 -7.82
CA THR A 266 38.08 -3.14 -7.71
C THR A 266 37.97 -2.42 -9.05
N CYS A 267 37.44 -1.19 -9.06
CA CYS A 267 37.34 -0.38 -10.29
C CYS A 267 38.74 0.09 -10.74
N THR A 268 39.07 -0.17 -11.99
CA THR A 268 40.34 0.20 -12.65
C THR A 268 40.18 1.30 -13.69
N GLY A 269 38.97 1.49 -14.24
CA GLY A 269 38.73 2.48 -15.27
C GLY A 269 37.25 2.64 -15.60
N VAL A 270 36.95 3.60 -16.45
CA VAL A 270 35.59 3.89 -16.95
C VAL A 270 35.63 4.21 -18.44
N VAL A 271 34.53 3.92 -19.14
CA VAL A 271 34.26 4.39 -20.51
C VAL A 271 33.09 5.36 -20.43
N LYS A 272 33.22 6.47 -21.14
CA LYS A 272 32.20 7.53 -21.20
C LYS A 272 31.65 7.66 -22.62
N ASP A 273 30.41 8.09 -22.70
CA ASP A 273 29.77 8.46 -23.95
C ASP A 273 30.18 9.87 -24.40
N GLU A 274 29.63 10.31 -25.55
CA GLU A 274 29.91 11.64 -26.10
C GLU A 274 29.46 12.80 -25.22
N LYS A 275 28.56 12.53 -24.25
CA LYS A 275 28.07 13.53 -23.28
C LYS A 275 28.91 13.55 -21.99
N GLY A 276 29.90 12.66 -21.88
CA GLY A 276 30.73 12.51 -20.70
C GLY A 276 30.12 11.67 -19.58
N GLU A 277 28.97 11.01 -19.83
CA GLU A 277 28.35 10.10 -18.88
C GLU A 277 29.03 8.74 -18.89
N VAL A 278 29.17 8.11 -17.72
CA VAL A 278 29.78 6.80 -17.60
C VAL A 278 28.81 5.73 -18.08
N VAL A 279 29.19 5.00 -19.13
CA VAL A 279 28.40 3.93 -19.75
C VAL A 279 28.94 2.53 -19.47
N GLU A 280 30.23 2.42 -19.10
CA GLU A 280 30.87 1.17 -18.74
C GLU A 280 31.93 1.39 -17.67
N VAL A 281 32.05 0.43 -16.74
CA VAL A 281 33.07 0.42 -15.68
C VAL A 281 33.96 -0.79 -15.87
N HIS A 282 35.26 -0.61 -15.87
CA HIS A 282 36.26 -1.67 -15.87
C HIS A 282 36.68 -2.03 -14.44
N CYS A 283 36.76 -3.30 -14.16
CA CYS A 283 37.13 -3.82 -12.83
C CYS A 283 38.06 -5.00 -12.96
N THR A 284 38.84 -5.26 -11.91
CA THR A 284 39.47 -6.56 -11.65
C THR A 284 38.76 -7.26 -10.51
N TYR A 285 38.68 -8.59 -10.52
CA TYR A 285 38.18 -9.38 -9.40
C TYR A 285 39.31 -10.10 -8.67
N ASP A 286 39.08 -10.43 -7.40
CA ASP A 286 39.95 -11.27 -6.60
C ASP A 286 39.39 -12.71 -6.54
N PRO A 287 40.03 -13.68 -7.24
CA PRO A 287 39.54 -15.06 -7.28
C PRO A 287 39.47 -15.76 -5.91
N ALA A 288 40.28 -15.32 -4.95
CA ALA A 288 40.30 -15.91 -3.61
C ALA A 288 39.05 -15.55 -2.76
N THR A 289 38.21 -14.61 -3.22
CA THR A 289 37.06 -14.10 -2.47
C THR A 289 35.73 -14.67 -2.93
N ARG A 290 35.70 -15.84 -3.56
CA ARG A 290 34.49 -16.52 -4.04
C ARG A 290 33.52 -16.75 -2.88
N GLY A 291 32.23 -16.37 -3.09
CA GLY A 291 31.21 -16.42 -2.06
C GLY A 291 31.18 -15.18 -1.15
N GLY A 292 32.15 -14.27 -1.32
CA GLY A 292 32.14 -12.96 -0.70
C GLY A 292 32.90 -12.83 0.64
N ASP A 293 33.72 -13.82 1.02
CA ASP A 293 34.67 -13.71 2.13
C ASP A 293 36.11 -13.65 1.62
N SER A 294 36.97 -12.94 2.34
CA SER A 294 38.36 -12.79 1.99
C SER A 294 39.26 -13.64 2.91
N PRO A 295 40.16 -14.48 2.33
CA PRO A 295 41.07 -15.31 3.12
C PRO A 295 42.04 -14.53 4.04
N ASP A 296 42.37 -13.30 3.66
CA ASP A 296 43.19 -12.38 4.45
C ASP A 296 42.43 -11.61 5.53
N GLY A 297 41.10 -11.85 5.65
CA GLY A 297 40.25 -11.23 6.65
C GLY A 297 39.95 -9.75 6.41
N ARG A 298 40.33 -9.16 5.25
CA ARG A 298 40.00 -7.77 4.92
C ARG A 298 38.50 -7.62 4.75
N LYS A 299 37.96 -6.49 5.22
CA LYS A 299 36.51 -6.18 5.16
C LYS A 299 36.26 -5.06 4.19
N VAL A 300 35.41 -5.30 3.21
CA VAL A 300 34.84 -4.24 2.35
C VAL A 300 33.61 -3.63 2.98
N LYS A 301 33.45 -2.31 2.83
CA LYS A 301 32.38 -1.57 3.48
C LYS A 301 31.03 -1.70 2.79
N SER A 302 30.98 -2.19 1.55
CA SER A 302 29.76 -2.24 0.74
C SER A 302 29.63 -3.54 -0.02
N THR A 303 28.41 -4.06 -0.04
CA THR A 303 27.97 -5.15 -0.91
C THR A 303 26.96 -4.61 -1.91
N ILE A 304 27.18 -4.83 -3.20
CA ILE A 304 26.29 -4.45 -4.28
C ILE A 304 25.72 -5.71 -4.96
N HIS A 305 24.48 -5.58 -5.48
CA HIS A 305 23.87 -6.63 -6.28
C HIS A 305 24.20 -6.44 -7.76
N TRP A 306 24.03 -7.49 -8.52
CA TRP A 306 24.47 -7.54 -9.91
C TRP A 306 23.63 -8.58 -10.69
N VAL A 307 23.69 -8.52 -12.01
CA VAL A 307 23.13 -9.54 -12.92
C VAL A 307 24.10 -9.79 -14.06
N SER A 308 24.29 -11.05 -14.45
CA SER A 308 25.13 -11.42 -15.61
C SER A 308 24.52 -10.87 -16.90
N ALA A 309 25.28 -10.11 -17.68
CA ALA A 309 24.79 -9.48 -18.89
C ALA A 309 24.34 -10.50 -19.96
N ALA A 310 25.07 -11.64 -20.05
CA ALA A 310 24.76 -12.69 -21.03
C ALA A 310 23.48 -13.48 -20.70
N HIS A 311 23.05 -13.48 -19.43
CA HIS A 311 21.96 -14.31 -18.95
C HIS A 311 20.74 -13.48 -18.47
N ALA A 312 20.90 -12.16 -18.34
CA ALA A 312 19.84 -11.27 -17.89
C ALA A 312 18.58 -11.34 -18.78
N ILE A 313 17.44 -11.19 -18.14
CA ILE A 313 16.16 -10.97 -18.84
C ILE A 313 15.74 -9.52 -18.70
N ASP A 314 15.12 -8.99 -19.76
CA ASP A 314 14.60 -7.63 -19.77
C ASP A 314 13.24 -7.57 -19.08
N ALA A 315 13.00 -6.45 -18.37
CA ALA A 315 11.71 -6.19 -17.73
C ALA A 315 11.41 -4.70 -17.62
N GLU A 316 10.15 -4.39 -17.30
CA GLU A 316 9.68 -3.09 -16.87
C GLU A 316 9.45 -3.12 -15.35
N ALA A 317 9.83 -2.07 -14.64
CA ALA A 317 9.48 -1.86 -13.24
C ALA A 317 8.65 -0.58 -13.09
N ARG A 318 7.53 -0.68 -12.37
CA ARG A 318 6.65 0.42 -12.03
C ARG A 318 6.86 0.79 -10.56
N LEU A 319 7.40 1.98 -10.34
CA LEU A 319 7.72 2.49 -9.02
C LEU A 319 6.61 3.46 -8.59
N TYR A 320 5.83 3.04 -7.59
CA TYR A 320 4.73 3.83 -7.08
C TYR A 320 5.15 4.65 -5.85
N ASP A 321 4.69 5.88 -5.82
CA ASP A 321 4.69 6.76 -4.66
C ASP A 321 3.25 7.05 -4.23
N ASN A 322 3.05 7.89 -3.21
CA ASN A 322 1.73 8.32 -2.78
C ASN A 322 0.99 9.02 -3.92
N LEU A 323 -0.29 8.68 -4.11
CA LEU A 323 -1.12 9.30 -5.14
C LEU A 323 -1.35 10.79 -4.87
N PHE A 324 -1.27 11.21 -3.59
CA PHE A 324 -1.45 12.59 -3.15
C PHE A 324 -0.20 13.12 -2.45
N THR A 325 -0.01 14.45 -2.51
CA THR A 325 1.16 15.14 -1.96
C THR A 325 1.03 15.51 -0.49
N CYS A 326 -0.17 15.46 0.09
CA CYS A 326 -0.46 15.88 1.47
C CYS A 326 -1.18 14.78 2.27
N GLU A 327 -1.07 14.87 3.60
CA GLU A 327 -1.63 13.88 4.53
C GLU A 327 -3.16 13.79 4.45
N ASN A 328 -3.85 14.93 4.29
CA ASN A 328 -5.30 14.97 4.12
C ASN A 328 -5.68 15.51 2.73
N PRO A 329 -5.75 14.64 1.70
CA PRO A 329 -6.03 15.09 0.34
C PRO A 329 -7.43 15.67 0.14
N GLY A 330 -8.33 15.45 1.11
CA GLY A 330 -9.69 16.00 1.08
C GLY A 330 -9.78 17.47 1.45
N GLU A 331 -8.78 18.00 2.14
CA GLU A 331 -8.68 19.39 2.53
C GLU A 331 -8.00 20.20 1.40
N VAL A 332 -8.77 21.09 0.82
CA VAL A 332 -8.31 21.99 -0.26
C VAL A 332 -8.70 23.43 0.06
N PRO A 333 -7.93 24.42 -0.40
CA PRO A 333 -8.32 25.83 -0.33
C PRO A 333 -9.68 26.07 -1.02
N GLU A 334 -10.39 27.12 -0.58
CA GLU A 334 -11.65 27.51 -1.17
C GLU A 334 -11.53 27.74 -2.68
N GLY A 335 -12.43 27.17 -3.44
CA GLY A 335 -12.45 27.24 -4.90
C GLY A 335 -11.55 26.23 -5.62
N GLN A 336 -10.85 25.35 -4.90
CA GLN A 336 -10.08 24.27 -5.50
C GLN A 336 -10.75 22.91 -5.32
N ASP A 337 -10.46 21.98 -6.23
CA ASP A 337 -10.85 20.59 -6.13
C ASP A 337 -9.70 19.74 -5.55
N PHE A 338 -10.04 18.58 -4.96
CA PHE A 338 -9.07 17.65 -4.36
C PHE A 338 -7.97 17.16 -5.33
N THR A 339 -8.23 17.25 -6.65
CA THR A 339 -7.27 16.89 -7.70
C THR A 339 -6.04 17.81 -7.72
N ALA A 340 -6.14 19.01 -7.12
CA ALA A 340 -4.99 19.89 -6.93
C ALA A 340 -3.89 19.28 -6.05
N ASN A 341 -4.25 18.31 -5.20
CA ASN A 341 -3.33 17.60 -4.32
C ASN A 341 -2.74 16.33 -4.95
N LEU A 342 -3.05 16.03 -6.23
CA LEU A 342 -2.46 14.88 -6.92
C LEU A 342 -0.94 15.00 -7.04
N ASN A 343 -0.25 13.89 -6.82
CA ASN A 343 1.19 13.79 -7.01
C ASN A 343 1.51 13.44 -8.47
N PRO A 344 2.05 14.35 -9.27
CA PRO A 344 2.40 14.09 -10.66
C PRO A 344 3.48 13.01 -10.81
N ASN A 345 4.26 12.75 -9.76
CA ASN A 345 5.32 11.77 -9.72
C ASN A 345 4.90 10.47 -9.00
N SER A 346 3.57 10.23 -8.86
CA SER A 346 3.05 9.05 -8.17
C SER A 346 3.36 7.72 -8.86
N LEU A 347 3.79 7.75 -10.11
CA LEU A 347 4.22 6.59 -10.91
C LEU A 347 5.44 6.93 -11.75
N GLU A 348 6.52 6.19 -11.56
CA GLU A 348 7.68 6.17 -12.45
C GLU A 348 7.75 4.81 -13.15
N VAL A 349 7.82 4.80 -14.47
CA VAL A 349 7.98 3.58 -15.28
C VAL A 349 9.42 3.46 -15.72
N VAL A 350 10.14 2.49 -15.18
CA VAL A 350 11.54 2.19 -15.51
C VAL A 350 11.59 1.02 -16.50
N ARG A 351 12.12 1.26 -17.69
CA ARG A 351 12.26 0.26 -18.75
C ARG A 351 13.70 -0.19 -18.89
N GLY A 352 13.87 -1.40 -19.46
CA GLY A 352 15.20 -1.97 -19.68
C GLY A 352 15.88 -2.45 -18.40
N CYS A 353 15.11 -2.72 -17.35
CA CYS A 353 15.60 -3.39 -16.16
C CYS A 353 16.20 -4.74 -16.51
N LYS A 354 17.27 -5.14 -15.84
CA LYS A 354 17.95 -6.42 -16.02
C LYS A 354 17.75 -7.31 -14.79
N LEU A 355 17.19 -8.48 -15.00
CA LEU A 355 16.84 -9.41 -13.92
C LEU A 355 17.62 -10.73 -14.07
N GLU A 356 17.86 -11.39 -12.95
CA GLU A 356 18.44 -12.74 -12.98
C GLU A 356 17.49 -13.74 -13.70
N PRO A 357 18.03 -14.78 -14.36
CA PRO A 357 17.25 -15.68 -15.21
C PRO A 357 16.23 -16.54 -14.45
N SER A 358 16.32 -16.70 -13.14
CA SER A 358 15.35 -17.42 -12.32
C SER A 358 13.94 -16.82 -12.40
N LEU A 359 13.83 -15.53 -12.73
CA LEU A 359 12.56 -14.83 -12.89
C LEU A 359 11.86 -15.06 -14.23
N ARG A 360 12.45 -15.78 -15.18
CA ARG A 360 11.87 -16.01 -16.52
C ARG A 360 10.47 -16.63 -16.48
N ALA A 361 10.22 -17.49 -15.50
CA ALA A 361 8.94 -18.16 -15.32
C ALA A 361 8.06 -17.51 -14.23
N ALA A 362 8.34 -16.26 -13.86
CA ALA A 362 7.58 -15.57 -12.82
C ALA A 362 6.14 -15.32 -13.27
N ALA A 363 5.17 -15.85 -12.51
CA ALA A 363 3.76 -15.74 -12.83
C ALA A 363 3.14 -14.44 -12.29
N PRO A 364 2.11 -13.86 -12.95
CA PRO A 364 1.38 -12.72 -12.43
C PRO A 364 0.90 -12.93 -10.98
N GLY A 365 1.09 -11.93 -10.13
CA GLY A 365 0.78 -11.98 -8.72
C GLY A 365 1.87 -12.59 -7.82
N ALA A 366 2.93 -13.21 -8.40
CA ALA A 366 4.09 -13.66 -7.64
C ALA A 366 4.85 -12.46 -7.06
N ARG A 367 5.38 -12.62 -5.85
CA ARG A 367 6.03 -11.55 -5.10
C ARG A 367 7.47 -11.91 -4.80
N TYR A 368 8.36 -10.92 -4.96
CA TYR A 368 9.80 -11.08 -4.77
C TYR A 368 10.36 -9.89 -3.99
N GLN A 369 11.43 -10.13 -3.25
CA GLN A 369 12.28 -9.04 -2.80
C GLN A 369 13.42 -8.86 -3.81
N PHE A 370 13.45 -7.74 -4.51
CA PHE A 370 14.64 -7.31 -5.24
C PHE A 370 15.65 -6.81 -4.24
N GLU A 371 16.75 -7.55 -4.10
CA GLU A 371 17.76 -7.29 -3.07
C GLU A 371 18.22 -5.83 -3.08
N ARG A 372 18.22 -5.18 -1.91
CA ARG A 372 18.55 -3.77 -1.70
C ARG A 372 17.56 -2.74 -2.28
N LEU A 373 16.57 -3.14 -3.06
CA LEU A 373 15.66 -2.21 -3.76
C LEU A 373 14.26 -2.15 -3.13
N GLY A 374 13.64 -3.29 -2.88
CA GLY A 374 12.27 -3.33 -2.37
C GLY A 374 11.57 -4.65 -2.61
N TYR A 375 10.28 -4.67 -2.31
CA TYR A 375 9.39 -5.78 -2.65
C TYR A 375 8.65 -5.44 -3.93
N PHE A 376 8.54 -6.44 -4.80
CA PHE A 376 7.93 -6.30 -6.12
C PHE A 376 6.95 -7.44 -6.38
N CYS A 377 5.88 -7.11 -7.08
CA CYS A 377 4.85 -8.05 -7.51
C CYS A 377 4.82 -8.09 -9.04
N VAL A 378 4.73 -9.27 -9.62
CA VAL A 378 4.56 -9.44 -11.07
C VAL A 378 3.17 -8.91 -11.45
N ASP A 379 3.11 -7.91 -12.32
CA ASP A 379 1.87 -7.29 -12.77
C ASP A 379 1.08 -8.21 -13.72
N LEU A 380 -0.23 -8.00 -13.76
CA LEU A 380 -1.14 -8.70 -14.68
C LEU A 380 -0.85 -8.39 -16.17
N ASP A 381 -0.22 -7.25 -16.45
CA ASP A 381 0.19 -6.86 -17.80
C ASP A 381 1.41 -7.64 -18.30
N SER A 382 2.06 -8.46 -17.47
CA SER A 382 3.23 -9.27 -17.83
C SER A 382 2.89 -10.27 -18.94
N LYS A 383 3.81 -10.37 -19.89
CA LYS A 383 3.79 -11.35 -20.98
C LYS A 383 5.09 -12.15 -20.98
N PRO A 384 5.13 -13.34 -21.62
CA PRO A 384 6.35 -14.13 -21.70
C PRO A 384 7.56 -13.36 -22.26
N GLU A 385 7.29 -12.40 -23.18
CA GLU A 385 8.31 -11.59 -23.83
C GLU A 385 8.68 -10.32 -23.09
N GLY A 386 7.89 -9.95 -22.04
CA GLY A 386 8.09 -8.70 -21.29
C GLY A 386 7.43 -8.74 -19.94
N LEU A 387 8.21 -9.04 -18.92
CA LEU A 387 7.75 -9.02 -17.54
C LEU A 387 7.60 -7.58 -17.04
N VAL A 388 6.55 -7.35 -16.28
CA VAL A 388 6.25 -6.09 -15.61
C VAL A 388 6.16 -6.31 -14.11
N PHE A 389 6.87 -5.50 -13.34
CA PHE A 389 6.92 -5.61 -11.89
C PHE A 389 6.42 -4.33 -11.24
N ASN A 390 5.45 -4.44 -10.35
CA ASN A 390 4.96 -3.36 -9.51
C ASN A 390 5.75 -3.32 -8.20
N ARG A 391 6.37 -2.18 -7.85
CA ARG A 391 6.96 -2.02 -6.53
C ARG A 391 5.86 -1.98 -5.48
N THR A 392 5.81 -3.03 -4.65
CA THR A 392 4.86 -3.15 -3.55
C THR A 392 5.21 -2.22 -2.41
N ALA A 393 6.46 -2.30 -1.93
CA ALA A 393 6.99 -1.44 -0.87
C ALA A 393 8.51 -1.29 -0.99
N ALA A 394 9.06 -0.15 -0.56
CA ALA A 394 10.50 0.04 -0.42
C ALA A 394 11.03 -0.75 0.79
N LEU A 395 12.33 -1.12 0.79
CA LEU A 395 12.94 -1.79 1.95
C LEU A 395 13.02 -0.89 3.19
N ARG A 396 13.17 0.42 2.99
CA ARG A 396 13.30 1.37 4.10
C ARG A 396 11.97 1.51 4.82
N ASP A 397 11.95 1.11 6.08
CA ASP A 397 10.80 1.31 6.95
C ASP A 397 10.75 2.74 7.47
N THR A 398 9.76 3.50 7.01
CA THR A 398 9.51 4.88 7.47
C THR A 398 8.72 4.90 8.77
N TRP A 399 7.90 3.88 9.05
CA TRP A 399 7.14 3.76 10.29
C TRP A 399 8.04 3.68 11.52
N ALA A 400 9.10 2.89 11.50
CA ALA A 400 10.05 2.79 12.59
C ALA A 400 10.68 4.13 13.01
N LYS A 401 10.70 5.12 12.11
CA LYS A 401 11.15 6.49 12.41
C LYS A 401 10.04 7.32 13.06
N ILE A 402 8.81 7.18 12.58
CA ILE A 402 7.63 7.85 13.12
C ILE A 402 7.41 7.36 14.55
N GLU A 403 7.39 6.06 14.77
CA GLU A 403 7.25 5.42 16.09
C GLU A 403 8.28 5.94 17.09
N LYS A 404 9.56 6.01 16.69
CA LYS A 404 10.62 6.58 17.55
C LYS A 404 10.38 8.05 17.90
N ARG A 405 9.88 8.85 16.95
CA ARG A 405 9.53 10.27 17.21
C ARG A 405 8.37 10.39 18.18
N VAL A 406 7.32 9.58 18.01
CA VAL A 406 6.16 9.56 18.91
C VAL A 406 6.59 9.13 20.32
N ALA A 407 7.37 8.05 20.45
CA ALA A 407 7.90 7.58 21.72
C ALA A 407 8.76 8.65 22.41
N GLN A 408 9.62 9.35 21.67
CA GLN A 408 10.44 10.46 22.20
C GLN A 408 9.61 11.67 22.63
N ALA A 409 8.51 11.98 21.93
CA ALA A 409 7.62 13.08 22.27
C ALA A 409 6.79 12.78 23.55
N LEU A 410 6.50 11.52 23.82
CA LEU A 410 5.74 11.09 25.01
C LEU A 410 6.60 11.01 26.30
N LEU A 411 7.90 10.84 26.17
CA LEU A 411 8.83 10.76 27.32
C LEU A 411 8.81 12.01 28.22
N PRO A 412 8.77 13.26 27.73
CA PRO A 412 8.69 14.45 28.57
C PRO A 412 7.35 14.56 29.30
N ALA A 413 6.24 14.12 28.70
CA ALA A 413 4.90 14.18 29.30
C ALA A 413 4.75 13.19 30.46
N ALA A 414 5.34 12.02 30.38
CA ALA A 414 5.33 11.03 31.47
C ALA A 414 6.16 11.48 32.67
N SER A 415 7.29 12.19 32.44
CA SER A 415 8.14 12.75 33.49
C SER A 415 7.47 13.93 34.26
N ALA A 416 6.56 14.67 33.61
CA ALA A 416 5.82 15.77 34.22
C ALA A 416 4.63 15.32 35.09
N LEU A 417 4.20 14.07 34.97
CA LEU A 417 3.07 13.49 35.71
C LEU A 417 3.48 12.70 36.97
N MET A 418 4.79 12.58 37.27
CA MET A 418 5.22 12.00 38.56
C MET A 418 4.99 13.01 39.70
N PRO A 419 4.20 12.67 40.75
CA PRO A 419 4.03 13.53 41.86
C PRO A 419 5.37 13.68 42.59
N THR A 420 5.79 14.91 42.81
CA THR A 420 6.92 15.24 43.69
C THR A 420 6.62 14.71 45.08
N GLN A 421 7.32 13.67 45.53
CA GLN A 421 7.28 13.24 46.90
C GLN A 421 7.77 14.40 47.79
N GLY A 422 6.83 14.97 48.52
CA GLY A 422 7.11 16.01 49.52
C GLY A 422 8.07 15.50 50.57
N GLY A 423 9.23 16.08 50.62
CA GLY A 423 10.21 15.81 51.67
C GLY A 423 9.66 16.24 53.04
N ASN A 424 9.40 15.27 53.88
CA ASN A 424 9.16 15.49 55.33
C ASN A 424 10.52 15.81 55.97
N ARG A 425 10.71 17.03 56.43
CA ARG A 425 11.82 17.37 57.37
C ARG A 425 11.35 17.03 58.80
N PRO A 426 12.10 16.24 59.54
CA PRO A 426 11.86 16.09 60.99
C PRO A 426 12.39 17.32 61.73
N LYS A 427 11.62 17.72 62.78
CA LYS A 427 12.07 18.64 63.84
C LYS A 427 13.04 17.94 64.78
#